data_aebda30da54db9f99dc27fee9cc33ec7
#
_entry.id   aebda30da54db9f99dc27fee9cc33ec7
#
_cell.length_a   1.000
_cell.length_b   1.000
_cell.length_c   1.000
_cell.angle_alpha   90.00
_cell.angle_beta   90.00
_cell.angle_gamma   90.00
#
_symmetry.space_group_name_H-M   'P 1'
#
loop_
_entity.id
_entity.type
_entity.pdbx_description
1 polymer ?
#
loop_
_entity_poly.entity_id
_entity_poly.type
_entity_poly.pdbx_seq_one_letter_code
_entity_poly.pdbx_strand_id
1 'polypeptide(L)'
;AGDGAGGNGGLASLTAGSSNNGAGGAFAAAAGSSTGNGAGGAATINAGDSSNSAGGAVSIGAGDTTAGGAGGALTLSSGTSTAGGNGGDVALTSGRGTAAGTDGGHSTVTAGRGAQLGGNVQVFGGVGDANTGGHVSVVSGAGTSTSSGSITIKTPDAGDAGISGALVFSSGTTSSGSSGSLSIGSGHAVGGKGGAITVTVGDGNVGTAGAISITAGKSTNTDGGA
;
A
#
# COMPACT_ATOMS: atom_id res chain seq x y z
N ALA A 1 24.17 20.01 -19.78
CA ALA A 1 25.06 20.00 -18.60
C ALA A 1 26.33 19.25 -18.97
N GLY A 2 27.49 19.75 -18.54
CA GLY A 2 28.79 19.13 -18.85
C GLY A 2 29.20 18.10 -17.79
N ASP A 3 30.09 17.20 -18.20
CA ASP A 3 30.70 16.23 -17.33
C ASP A 3 31.83 16.86 -16.52
N GLY A 4 31.95 16.51 -15.23
CA GLY A 4 33.02 16.96 -14.34
C GLY A 4 34.11 15.92 -14.22
N ALA A 5 35.32 16.18 -14.75
CA ALA A 5 36.45 15.24 -14.70
C ALA A 5 37.15 15.15 -13.32
N GLY A 6 36.70 15.81 -12.30
CA GLY A 6 37.25 15.80 -10.92
C GLY A 6 36.44 16.68 -9.98
N GLY A 7 35.28 17.13 -10.43
CA GLY A 7 34.33 17.93 -9.65
C GLY A 7 32.88 17.49 -9.92
N ASN A 8 31.93 18.27 -9.45
CA ASN A 8 30.52 18.00 -9.67
C ASN A 8 30.13 18.23 -11.14
N GLY A 9 29.27 17.41 -11.68
CA GLY A 9 28.64 17.64 -13.00
C GLY A 9 27.74 18.86 -12.99
N GLY A 10 27.48 19.42 -14.19
CA GLY A 10 26.64 20.63 -14.34
C GLY A 10 25.17 20.36 -14.05
N LEU A 11 24.49 21.34 -13.45
CA LEU A 11 23.03 21.33 -13.24
C LEU A 11 22.27 21.60 -14.56
N ALA A 12 21.24 20.80 -14.83
CA ALA A 12 20.18 21.12 -15.78
C ALA A 12 18.89 21.44 -14.99
N SER A 13 18.29 22.62 -15.23
CA SER A 13 17.07 23.06 -14.56
C SER A 13 16.01 23.46 -15.58
N LEU A 14 14.79 23.06 -15.38
CA LEU A 14 13.62 23.46 -16.15
C LEU A 14 12.52 23.90 -15.19
N THR A 15 12.18 25.18 -15.23
CA THR A 15 11.27 25.80 -14.25
C THR A 15 10.16 26.56 -15.00
N ALA A 16 8.92 26.31 -14.63
CA ALA A 16 7.78 27.10 -15.07
C ALA A 16 7.71 28.43 -14.28
N GLY A 17 7.14 29.47 -14.85
CA GLY A 17 7.06 30.80 -14.25
C GLY A 17 6.16 30.85 -13.02
N SER A 18 6.53 31.67 -12.04
CA SER A 18 5.70 31.98 -10.87
C SER A 18 4.75 33.15 -11.13
N SER A 19 3.67 33.28 -10.37
CA SER A 19 2.73 34.40 -10.40
C SER A 19 2.46 34.94 -9.02
N ASN A 20 2.29 36.27 -8.86
CA ASN A 20 1.95 36.89 -7.59
C ASN A 20 0.44 36.92 -7.32
N ASN A 21 -0.40 37.03 -8.36
CA ASN A 21 -1.86 37.19 -8.22
C ASN A 21 -2.70 36.24 -9.09
N GLY A 22 -2.07 35.36 -9.85
CA GLY A 22 -2.73 34.35 -10.68
C GLY A 22 -2.14 32.96 -10.48
N ALA A 23 -2.56 32.01 -11.29
CA ALA A 23 -1.95 30.68 -11.29
C ALA A 23 -0.50 30.74 -11.78
N GLY A 24 0.39 29.99 -11.18
CA GLY A 24 1.75 29.75 -11.69
C GLY A 24 1.71 28.99 -13.01
N GLY A 25 2.81 29.06 -13.78
CA GLY A 25 2.95 28.35 -15.06
C GLY A 25 2.96 26.83 -14.86
N ALA A 26 2.36 26.11 -15.79
CA ALA A 26 2.41 24.64 -15.80
C ALA A 26 3.69 24.14 -16.47
N PHE A 27 4.22 23.03 -15.98
CA PHE A 27 5.25 22.24 -16.66
C PHE A 27 4.61 20.93 -17.14
N ALA A 28 4.76 20.58 -18.42
CA ALA A 28 4.29 19.33 -18.99
C ALA A 28 5.42 18.62 -19.75
N ALA A 29 5.63 17.34 -19.46
CA ALA A 29 6.50 16.45 -20.21
C ALA A 29 5.71 15.21 -20.61
N ALA A 30 5.65 14.91 -21.90
CA ALA A 30 4.92 13.78 -22.44
C ALA A 30 5.75 13.06 -23.51
N ALA A 31 5.71 11.74 -23.51
CA ALA A 31 6.23 10.94 -24.61
C ALA A 31 5.23 10.91 -25.77
N GLY A 32 5.72 10.68 -26.99
CA GLY A 32 4.89 10.66 -28.19
C GLY A 32 3.87 9.51 -28.19
N SER A 33 2.68 9.77 -28.72
CA SER A 33 1.65 8.77 -28.98
C SER A 33 1.83 8.11 -30.34
N SER A 34 1.33 6.89 -30.53
CA SER A 34 1.21 6.24 -31.84
C SER A 34 -0.27 6.09 -32.18
N THR A 35 -0.64 6.49 -33.39
CA THR A 35 -2.01 6.32 -33.94
C THR A 35 -2.12 5.11 -34.87
N GLY A 36 -1.00 4.42 -35.16
CA GLY A 36 -0.93 3.22 -35.98
C GLY A 36 -0.63 1.97 -35.14
N ASN A 37 -0.02 0.96 -35.76
CA ASN A 37 0.29 -0.34 -35.14
C ASN A 37 1.55 -0.32 -34.24
N GLY A 38 2.19 0.82 -34.06
CA GLY A 38 3.38 0.96 -33.22
C GLY A 38 3.02 1.24 -31.75
N ALA A 39 3.95 0.94 -30.82
CA ALA A 39 3.82 1.35 -29.43
C ALA A 39 4.02 2.85 -29.27
N GLY A 40 3.39 3.46 -28.26
CA GLY A 40 3.69 4.82 -27.83
C GLY A 40 5.10 4.91 -27.23
N GLY A 41 5.68 6.11 -27.20
CA GLY A 41 6.98 6.37 -26.61
C GLY A 41 6.98 6.18 -25.09
N ALA A 42 8.13 5.84 -24.51
CA ALA A 42 8.33 5.78 -23.06
C ALA A 42 8.82 7.13 -22.51
N ALA A 43 8.37 7.49 -21.30
CA ALA A 43 8.97 8.56 -20.49
C ALA A 43 9.72 7.92 -19.32
N THR A 44 10.98 8.33 -19.09
CA THR A 44 11.81 7.75 -18.05
C THR A 44 12.46 8.85 -17.21
N ILE A 45 12.39 8.70 -15.87
CA ILE A 45 13.06 9.60 -14.91
C ILE A 45 13.94 8.72 -14.02
N ASN A 46 15.27 8.88 -14.15
CA ASN A 46 16.24 8.15 -13.36
C ASN A 46 17.16 9.12 -12.61
N ALA A 47 17.51 8.79 -11.38
CA ALA A 47 18.63 9.43 -10.71
C ALA A 47 19.95 8.74 -11.14
N GLY A 48 21.08 9.41 -10.93
CA GLY A 48 22.39 8.88 -11.27
C GLY A 48 22.86 7.76 -10.35
N ASP A 49 23.59 6.81 -10.91
CA ASP A 49 24.25 5.75 -10.17
C ASP A 49 25.56 6.24 -9.55
N SER A 50 26.02 5.56 -8.49
CA SER A 50 27.33 5.75 -7.89
C SER A 50 28.02 4.41 -7.70
N SER A 51 29.31 4.33 -8.02
CA SER A 51 30.14 3.13 -7.81
C SER A 51 30.71 3.04 -6.40
N ASN A 52 30.85 4.16 -5.67
CA ASN A 52 31.58 4.22 -4.39
C ASN A 52 30.84 4.97 -3.27
N SER A 53 29.60 5.44 -3.53
CA SER A 53 28.82 6.22 -2.58
C SER A 53 27.33 5.93 -2.79
N ALA A 54 26.44 6.68 -2.13
CA ALA A 54 25.00 6.57 -2.35
C ALA A 54 24.64 7.03 -3.76
N GLY A 55 23.75 6.33 -4.44
CA GLY A 55 23.10 6.78 -5.68
C GLY A 55 22.26 8.04 -5.46
N GLY A 56 21.93 8.73 -6.56
CA GLY A 56 21.06 9.89 -6.53
C GLY A 56 19.64 9.53 -6.09
N ALA A 57 18.87 10.53 -5.64
CA ALA A 57 17.46 10.38 -5.30
C ALA A 57 16.55 10.97 -6.39
N VAL A 58 15.38 10.37 -6.60
CA VAL A 58 14.23 10.97 -7.31
C VAL A 58 13.20 11.40 -6.27
N SER A 59 12.79 12.67 -6.31
CA SER A 59 11.73 13.21 -5.43
C SER A 59 10.58 13.76 -6.28
N ILE A 60 9.37 13.29 -6.03
CA ILE A 60 8.15 13.74 -6.68
C ILE A 60 7.16 14.17 -5.59
N GLY A 61 6.81 15.45 -5.56
CA GLY A 61 5.92 16.04 -4.58
C GLY A 61 4.86 16.93 -5.22
N ALA A 62 3.70 16.99 -4.64
CA ALA A 62 2.67 17.97 -4.96
C ALA A 62 2.91 19.25 -4.13
N GLY A 63 2.35 20.38 -4.57
CA GLY A 63 2.54 21.68 -3.93
C GLY A 63 1.76 21.82 -2.62
N ASP A 64 2.35 22.55 -1.69
CA ASP A 64 1.74 22.90 -0.40
C ASP A 64 0.92 24.19 -0.50
N THR A 65 -0.01 24.40 0.42
CA THR A 65 -0.70 25.67 0.63
C THR A 65 -0.52 26.15 2.08
N THR A 66 -0.34 27.46 2.26
CA THR A 66 -0.20 28.10 3.56
C THR A 66 -1.41 28.94 3.96
N ALA A 67 -2.39 29.12 3.08
CA ALA A 67 -3.48 30.08 3.23
C ALA A 67 -4.88 29.49 2.98
N GLY A 68 -5.22 28.39 3.65
CA GLY A 68 -6.59 27.89 3.73
C GLY A 68 -7.16 27.13 2.54
N GLY A 69 -6.35 26.87 1.49
CA GLY A 69 -6.72 25.98 0.40
C GLY A 69 -6.32 24.53 0.68
N ALA A 70 -6.71 23.61 -0.19
CA ALA A 70 -6.20 22.24 -0.17
C ALA A 70 -4.80 22.17 -0.81
N GLY A 71 -3.92 21.34 -0.30
CA GLY A 71 -2.65 20.99 -0.96
C GLY A 71 -2.90 20.29 -2.30
N GLY A 72 -1.89 20.29 -3.18
CA GLY A 72 -1.95 19.61 -4.47
C GLY A 72 -2.06 18.09 -4.32
N ALA A 73 -2.66 17.41 -5.29
CA ALA A 73 -2.72 15.96 -5.34
C ALA A 73 -1.57 15.38 -6.16
N LEU A 74 -1.01 14.24 -5.73
CA LEU A 74 -0.15 13.38 -6.54
C LEU A 74 -0.96 12.15 -6.98
N THR A 75 -1.05 11.93 -8.29
CA THR A 75 -1.75 10.76 -8.86
C THR A 75 -0.79 9.92 -9.69
N LEU A 76 -0.70 8.61 -9.37
CA LEU A 76 -0.01 7.61 -10.18
C LEU A 76 -1.06 6.63 -10.73
N SER A 77 -1.14 6.49 -12.05
CA SER A 77 -2.06 5.58 -12.70
C SER A 77 -1.39 4.87 -13.88
N SER A 78 -1.74 3.63 -14.09
CA SER A 78 -1.37 2.88 -15.31
C SER A 78 -2.38 3.11 -16.42
N GLY A 79 -2.01 2.71 -17.65
CA GLY A 79 -2.88 2.83 -18.82
C GLY A 79 -4.03 1.84 -18.80
N THR A 80 -5.17 2.26 -19.35
CA THR A 80 -6.35 1.41 -19.59
C THR A 80 -6.31 0.82 -21.00
N SER A 81 -6.83 -0.39 -21.19
CA SER A 81 -7.10 -0.98 -22.49
C SER A 81 -8.60 -0.99 -22.75
N THR A 82 -9.02 -0.45 -23.90
CA THR A 82 -10.44 -0.41 -24.33
C THR A 82 -10.77 -1.39 -25.47
N ALA A 83 -9.76 -2.06 -26.02
CA ALA A 83 -9.89 -2.89 -27.23
C ALA A 83 -9.35 -4.33 -27.05
N GLY A 84 -9.63 -4.97 -25.91
CA GLY A 84 -9.40 -6.39 -25.70
C GLY A 84 -8.02 -6.80 -25.18
N GLY A 85 -7.14 -5.84 -24.81
CA GLY A 85 -5.89 -6.09 -24.08
C GLY A 85 -6.05 -5.95 -22.58
N ASN A 86 -5.05 -6.33 -21.80
CA ASN A 86 -5.00 -6.06 -20.36
C ASN A 86 -4.65 -4.61 -20.09
N GLY A 87 -5.10 -4.07 -18.94
CA GLY A 87 -4.61 -2.79 -18.40
C GLY A 87 -3.14 -2.90 -17.99
N GLY A 88 -2.46 -1.77 -17.86
CA GLY A 88 -1.08 -1.71 -17.38
C GLY A 88 -0.98 -1.93 -15.86
N ASP A 89 0.21 -2.26 -15.38
CA ASP A 89 0.52 -2.45 -13.96
C ASP A 89 1.12 -1.18 -13.32
N VAL A 90 0.90 -0.99 -12.03
CA VAL A 90 1.67 -0.09 -11.17
C VAL A 90 2.47 -0.93 -10.18
N ALA A 91 3.80 -0.86 -10.23
CA ALA A 91 4.70 -1.58 -9.33
C ALA A 91 5.50 -0.61 -8.46
N LEU A 92 5.48 -0.81 -7.14
CA LEU A 92 6.34 -0.13 -6.18
C LEU A 92 7.26 -1.15 -5.53
N THR A 93 8.57 -1.01 -5.74
CA THR A 93 9.58 -1.95 -5.25
C THR A 93 10.72 -1.19 -4.58
N SER A 94 11.05 -1.56 -3.35
CA SER A 94 12.22 -1.05 -2.65
C SER A 94 13.50 -1.76 -3.11
N GLY A 95 14.64 -1.07 -3.00
CA GLY A 95 15.94 -1.61 -3.41
C GLY A 95 16.38 -2.80 -2.56
N ARG A 96 17.14 -3.70 -3.17
CA ARG A 96 17.75 -4.87 -2.51
C ARG A 96 19.15 -4.55 -2.02
N GLY A 97 19.48 -4.90 -0.78
CA GLY A 97 20.86 -5.04 -0.32
C GLY A 97 21.42 -6.39 -0.79
N THR A 98 22.58 -6.42 -1.42
CA THR A 98 23.20 -7.64 -1.97
C THR A 98 24.51 -8.04 -1.30
N ALA A 99 25.17 -7.14 -0.58
CA ALA A 99 26.39 -7.44 0.16
C ALA A 99 26.06 -8.07 1.53
N ALA A 100 26.98 -8.86 2.07
CA ALA A 100 26.84 -9.42 3.41
C ALA A 100 26.70 -8.30 4.45
N GLY A 101 25.73 -8.43 5.34
CA GLY A 101 25.44 -7.46 6.40
C GLY A 101 24.67 -6.22 5.94
N THR A 102 24.07 -6.22 4.73
CA THR A 102 23.23 -5.12 4.24
C THR A 102 21.75 -5.50 4.25
N ASP A 103 20.90 -4.54 4.62
CA ASP A 103 19.45 -4.68 4.63
C ASP A 103 18.82 -4.20 3.31
N GLY A 104 17.62 -4.66 3.01
CA GLY A 104 16.79 -4.12 1.93
C GLY A 104 16.15 -2.78 2.30
N GLY A 105 15.78 -1.98 1.30
CA GLY A 105 15.06 -0.73 1.52
C GLY A 105 13.63 -0.97 2.03
N HIS A 106 13.06 0.04 2.69
CA HIS A 106 11.69 0.03 3.20
C HIS A 106 10.71 0.69 2.22
N SER A 107 9.48 0.18 2.14
CA SER A 107 8.34 0.87 1.54
C SER A 107 7.35 1.28 2.65
N THR A 108 7.00 2.56 2.72
CA THR A 108 6.07 3.08 3.73
C THR A 108 4.89 3.79 3.07
N VAL A 109 3.66 3.45 3.48
CA VAL A 109 2.43 4.14 3.09
C VAL A 109 1.79 4.72 4.34
N THR A 110 1.69 6.06 4.41
CA THR A 110 1.13 6.77 5.56
C THR A 110 0.13 7.81 5.11
N ALA A 111 -1.08 7.79 5.65
CA ALA A 111 -2.06 8.84 5.42
C ALA A 111 -1.71 10.11 6.21
N GLY A 112 -2.17 11.28 5.73
CA GLY A 112 -1.89 12.57 6.35
C GLY A 112 -2.52 12.72 7.73
N ARG A 113 -1.82 13.44 8.62
CA ARG A 113 -2.36 13.87 9.92
C ARG A 113 -3.31 15.05 9.72
N GLY A 114 -4.49 15.00 10.32
CA GLY A 114 -5.42 16.12 10.40
C GLY A 114 -5.53 16.67 11.83
N ALA A 115 -5.90 17.94 11.95
CA ALA A 115 -6.18 18.56 13.26
C ALA A 115 -7.49 18.04 13.88
N GLN A 116 -8.43 17.57 13.05
CA GLN A 116 -9.70 16.99 13.48
C GLN A 116 -9.72 15.49 13.14
N LEU A 117 -9.69 15.12 11.87
CA LEU A 117 -9.70 13.75 11.39
C LEU A 117 -8.44 13.46 10.59
N GLY A 118 -7.83 12.31 10.83
CA GLY A 118 -6.72 11.80 10.03
C GLY A 118 -7.21 11.32 8.64
N GLY A 119 -6.30 11.27 7.66
CA GLY A 119 -6.56 10.67 6.36
C GLY A 119 -6.69 9.14 6.43
N ASN A 120 -7.28 8.53 5.42
CA ASN A 120 -7.43 7.08 5.30
C ASN A 120 -6.38 6.45 4.38
N VAL A 121 -5.94 5.24 4.67
CA VAL A 121 -5.29 4.33 3.74
C VAL A 121 -6.31 3.26 3.33
N GLN A 122 -6.56 3.09 2.03
CA GLN A 122 -7.51 2.12 1.50
C GLN A 122 -6.82 1.21 0.48
N VAL A 123 -7.03 -0.11 0.59
CA VAL A 123 -6.49 -1.13 -0.33
C VAL A 123 -7.65 -1.99 -0.81
N PHE A 124 -7.93 -1.97 -2.12
CA PHE A 124 -9.01 -2.72 -2.74
C PHE A 124 -8.48 -3.64 -3.84
N GLY A 125 -9.02 -4.85 -3.97
CA GLY A 125 -8.92 -5.64 -5.19
C GLY A 125 -9.80 -5.05 -6.29
N GLY A 126 -9.45 -5.29 -7.55
CA GLY A 126 -10.26 -4.85 -8.69
C GLY A 126 -11.61 -5.57 -8.78
N VAL A 127 -12.60 -4.92 -9.37
CA VAL A 127 -13.90 -5.54 -9.67
C VAL A 127 -13.80 -6.35 -10.95
N GLY A 128 -14.36 -7.55 -10.96
CA GLY A 128 -14.54 -8.37 -12.16
C GLY A 128 -16.02 -8.37 -12.58
N ASP A 129 -16.35 -7.71 -13.68
CA ASP A 129 -17.74 -7.56 -14.12
C ASP A 129 -18.37 -8.88 -14.59
N ALA A 130 -17.59 -9.76 -15.22
CA ALA A 130 -18.06 -11.04 -15.76
C ALA A 130 -17.51 -12.27 -15.03
N ASN A 131 -16.47 -12.10 -14.22
CA ASN A 131 -15.76 -13.18 -13.56
C ASN A 131 -15.34 -12.76 -12.14
N THR A 132 -14.45 -13.54 -11.53
CA THR A 132 -13.95 -13.31 -10.17
C THR A 132 -13.23 -11.96 -10.05
N GLY A 133 -13.46 -11.23 -8.96
CA GLY A 133 -12.72 -10.01 -8.61
C GLY A 133 -11.26 -10.29 -8.26
N GLY A 134 -10.45 -9.22 -8.21
CA GLY A 134 -9.02 -9.30 -7.87
C GLY A 134 -8.78 -9.65 -6.40
N HIS A 135 -7.66 -10.32 -6.13
CA HIS A 135 -7.21 -10.66 -4.79
C HIS A 135 -6.43 -9.51 -4.13
N VAL A 136 -6.54 -9.40 -2.81
CA VAL A 136 -5.60 -8.66 -1.96
C VAL A 136 -4.79 -9.68 -1.18
N SER A 137 -3.45 -9.64 -1.29
CA SER A 137 -2.54 -10.54 -0.59
C SER A 137 -1.56 -9.74 0.29
N VAL A 138 -1.45 -10.10 1.57
CA VAL A 138 -0.49 -9.52 2.52
C VAL A 138 0.34 -10.66 3.12
N VAL A 139 1.63 -10.70 2.78
CA VAL A 139 2.55 -11.76 3.18
C VAL A 139 3.85 -11.14 3.69
N SER A 140 4.36 -11.60 4.82
CA SER A 140 5.69 -11.20 5.32
C SER A 140 6.81 -11.85 4.52
N GLY A 141 8.03 -11.34 4.66
CA GLY A 141 9.21 -11.89 4.01
C GLY A 141 9.61 -13.26 4.56
N ALA A 142 10.05 -14.16 3.69
CA ALA A 142 10.64 -15.44 4.09
C ALA A 142 12.08 -15.26 4.58
N GLY A 143 12.47 -15.97 5.63
CA GLY A 143 13.87 -16.16 6.01
C GLY A 143 14.39 -17.45 5.37
N THR A 144 15.50 -17.36 4.64
CA THR A 144 16.12 -18.53 3.97
C THR A 144 17.01 -19.33 4.91
N SER A 145 17.59 -18.71 5.92
CA SER A 145 18.51 -19.34 6.89
C SER A 145 18.07 -19.19 8.35
N THR A 146 17.10 -18.32 8.61
CA THR A 146 16.59 -18.01 9.95
C THR A 146 15.06 -17.80 9.91
N SER A 147 14.51 -17.01 10.83
CA SER A 147 13.08 -16.77 10.96
C SER A 147 12.52 -15.92 9.82
N SER A 148 11.26 -16.16 9.45
CA SER A 148 10.48 -15.25 8.60
C SER A 148 10.09 -13.97 9.34
N GLY A 149 9.66 -12.96 8.61
CA GLY A 149 9.10 -11.72 9.16
C GLY A 149 7.72 -11.94 9.80
N SER A 150 7.27 -10.93 10.54
CA SER A 150 5.96 -10.89 11.19
C SER A 150 4.97 -10.04 10.41
N ILE A 151 3.68 -10.32 10.57
CA ILE A 151 2.58 -9.42 10.19
C ILE A 151 1.91 -8.96 11.48
N THR A 152 1.78 -7.64 11.68
CA THR A 152 1.08 -7.05 12.83
C THR A 152 -0.08 -6.20 12.35
N ILE A 153 -1.30 -6.53 12.79
CA ILE A 153 -2.53 -5.78 12.49
C ILE A 153 -3.16 -5.39 13.81
N LYS A 154 -3.21 -4.08 14.11
CA LYS A 154 -3.78 -3.57 15.36
C LYS A 154 -4.33 -2.17 15.16
N THR A 155 -5.30 -1.77 15.99
CA THR A 155 -5.67 -0.38 16.19
C THR A 155 -4.77 0.23 17.27
N PRO A 156 -4.38 1.52 17.18
CA PRO A 156 -3.62 2.19 18.23
C PRO A 156 -4.48 2.40 19.48
N ASP A 157 -3.83 2.77 20.58
CA ASP A 157 -4.50 3.17 21.81
C ASP A 157 -5.33 4.43 21.57
N ALA A 158 -6.48 4.55 22.24
CA ALA A 158 -7.27 5.77 22.24
C ALA A 158 -6.58 6.86 23.07
N GLY A 159 -6.94 8.13 22.80
CA GLY A 159 -6.60 9.24 23.68
C GLY A 159 -7.41 9.23 25.00
N ASP A 160 -7.16 10.24 25.85
CA ASP A 160 -7.65 10.30 27.24
C ASP A 160 -9.18 10.17 27.42
N ALA A 161 -9.99 10.46 26.40
CA ALA A 161 -11.44 10.45 26.48
C ALA A 161 -12.12 9.69 25.31
N GLY A 162 -11.43 8.75 24.69
CA GLY A 162 -11.94 8.02 23.54
C GLY A 162 -11.99 6.51 23.76
N ILE A 163 -12.56 5.81 22.78
CA ILE A 163 -12.47 4.34 22.66
C ILE A 163 -11.50 3.99 21.52
N SER A 164 -10.76 2.89 21.64
CA SER A 164 -9.92 2.39 20.55
C SER A 164 -10.76 1.93 19.36
N GLY A 165 -10.15 1.91 18.17
CA GLY A 165 -10.83 1.46 16.95
C GLY A 165 -11.21 -0.02 17.00
N ALA A 166 -12.20 -0.43 16.22
CA ALA A 166 -12.55 -1.82 16.02
C ALA A 166 -11.63 -2.48 14.97
N LEU A 167 -11.36 -3.77 15.12
CA LEU A 167 -10.74 -4.63 14.11
C LEU A 167 -11.77 -5.68 13.68
N VAL A 168 -12.13 -5.70 12.38
CA VAL A 168 -13.18 -6.57 11.85
C VAL A 168 -12.61 -7.48 10.77
N PHE A 169 -12.80 -8.79 10.91
CA PHE A 169 -12.51 -9.79 9.89
C PHE A 169 -13.80 -10.53 9.53
N SER A 170 -14.26 -10.43 8.29
CA SER A 170 -15.45 -11.12 7.81
C SER A 170 -15.34 -11.45 6.33
N SER A 171 -15.94 -12.55 5.89
CA SER A 171 -16.25 -12.80 4.49
C SER A 171 -17.50 -12.01 4.08
N GLY A 172 -17.63 -11.75 2.76
CA GLY A 172 -18.82 -11.12 2.21
C GLY A 172 -20.06 -12.01 2.23
N THR A 173 -21.22 -11.40 2.05
CA THR A 173 -22.50 -12.10 1.85
C THR A 173 -22.68 -12.49 0.38
N THR A 174 -23.55 -13.46 0.10
CA THR A 174 -23.96 -13.83 -1.25
C THR A 174 -25.49 -13.85 -1.34
N SER A 175 -26.02 -13.49 -2.50
CA SER A 175 -27.45 -13.60 -2.81
C SER A 175 -27.84 -14.95 -3.39
N SER A 176 -26.86 -15.70 -3.95
CA SER A 176 -27.05 -17.02 -4.54
C SER A 176 -25.72 -17.79 -4.51
N GLY A 177 -25.70 -18.95 -3.93
CA GLY A 177 -24.50 -19.75 -3.70
C GLY A 177 -23.98 -19.69 -2.27
N SER A 178 -22.77 -20.17 -2.04
CA SER A 178 -22.14 -20.17 -0.71
C SER A 178 -21.29 -18.92 -0.46
N SER A 179 -21.32 -18.39 0.75
CA SER A 179 -20.37 -17.35 1.18
C SER A 179 -18.95 -17.89 1.31
N GLY A 180 -17.96 -17.00 1.30
CA GLY A 180 -16.57 -17.36 1.57
C GLY A 180 -16.34 -17.82 3.01
N SER A 181 -15.28 -18.57 3.24
CA SER A 181 -14.85 -18.99 4.57
C SER A 181 -13.86 -17.99 5.19
N LEU A 182 -13.79 -17.94 6.52
CA LEU A 182 -12.71 -17.35 7.29
C LEU A 182 -11.93 -18.49 7.96
N SER A 183 -10.61 -18.59 7.71
CA SER A 183 -9.74 -19.59 8.32
C SER A 183 -8.65 -18.93 9.13
N ILE A 184 -8.50 -19.32 10.40
CA ILE A 184 -7.46 -18.85 11.31
C ILE A 184 -6.74 -20.08 11.85
N GLY A 185 -5.44 -20.20 11.58
CA GLY A 185 -4.65 -21.36 11.99
C GLY A 185 -3.17 -21.03 12.17
N SER A 186 -2.50 -21.76 13.03
CA SER A 186 -1.04 -21.80 13.09
C SER A 186 -0.48 -22.83 12.10
N GLY A 187 0.77 -22.63 11.65
CA GLY A 187 1.44 -23.54 10.72
C GLY A 187 1.89 -24.84 11.37
N HIS A 188 2.11 -25.85 10.54
CA HIS A 188 2.73 -27.11 10.95
C HIS A 188 4.23 -26.92 11.23
N ALA A 189 4.74 -27.60 12.25
CA ALA A 189 6.15 -27.62 12.58
C ALA A 189 6.72 -29.04 12.37
N VAL A 190 7.91 -29.13 11.73
CA VAL A 190 8.69 -30.34 11.61
C VAL A 190 9.89 -30.23 12.55
N GLY A 191 10.01 -31.14 13.52
CA GLY A 191 11.11 -31.12 14.50
C GLY A 191 10.93 -30.10 15.65
N GLY A 192 9.79 -29.43 15.76
CA GLY A 192 9.49 -28.48 16.82
C GLY A 192 8.00 -28.52 17.23
N LYS A 193 7.58 -27.55 18.06
CA LYS A 193 6.19 -27.41 18.46
C LYS A 193 5.45 -26.50 17.48
N GLY A 194 4.19 -26.82 17.14
CA GLY A 194 3.28 -25.91 16.45
C GLY A 194 3.03 -24.63 17.25
N GLY A 195 2.74 -23.53 16.56
CA GLY A 195 2.40 -22.27 17.20
C GLY A 195 1.04 -22.33 17.91
N ALA A 196 0.86 -21.55 18.98
CA ALA A 196 -0.42 -21.40 19.66
C ALA A 196 -1.34 -20.40 18.95
N ILE A 197 -2.64 -20.60 19.08
CA ILE A 197 -3.67 -19.59 18.80
C ILE A 197 -4.23 -19.15 20.16
N THR A 198 -4.14 -17.84 20.47
CA THR A 198 -4.64 -17.28 21.73
C THR A 198 -5.72 -16.24 21.44
N VAL A 199 -6.89 -16.40 22.06
CA VAL A 199 -7.99 -15.43 22.00
C VAL A 199 -8.25 -14.95 23.41
N THR A 200 -8.08 -13.66 23.67
CA THR A 200 -8.18 -13.07 25.02
C THR A 200 -9.01 -11.81 24.97
N VAL A 201 -9.85 -11.62 25.97
CA VAL A 201 -10.53 -10.35 26.24
C VAL A 201 -9.72 -9.60 27.29
N GLY A 202 -9.47 -8.30 27.04
CA GLY A 202 -8.76 -7.45 28.01
C GLY A 202 -9.58 -7.16 29.26
N ASP A 203 -8.87 -6.86 30.35
CA ASP A 203 -9.49 -6.50 31.64
C ASP A 203 -10.13 -5.10 31.58
N GLY A 204 -11.23 -4.91 32.28
CA GLY A 204 -11.87 -3.63 32.50
C GLY A 204 -12.01 -3.36 34.00
N ASN A 205 -11.85 -2.09 34.40
CA ASN A 205 -11.98 -1.65 35.79
C ASN A 205 -13.34 -1.02 36.12
N VAL A 206 -14.19 -0.78 35.12
CA VAL A 206 -15.53 -0.19 35.29
C VAL A 206 -16.52 -0.92 34.37
N GLY A 207 -17.70 -1.24 34.91
CA GLY A 207 -18.76 -1.91 34.16
C GLY A 207 -18.56 -3.42 34.00
N THR A 208 -19.30 -4.03 33.11
CA THR A 208 -19.20 -5.46 32.80
C THR A 208 -18.03 -5.69 31.83
N ALA A 209 -17.16 -6.66 32.10
CA ALA A 209 -16.07 -7.05 31.21
C ALA A 209 -16.59 -7.49 29.84
N GLY A 210 -15.73 -7.37 28.81
CA GLY A 210 -16.04 -7.88 27.48
C GLY A 210 -16.22 -9.40 27.46
N ALA A 211 -16.89 -9.93 26.45
CA ALA A 211 -17.15 -11.35 26.30
C ALA A 211 -16.55 -11.92 25.01
N ILE A 212 -16.22 -13.21 25.01
CA ILE A 212 -16.00 -14.00 23.80
C ILE A 212 -17.32 -14.70 23.47
N SER A 213 -17.88 -14.45 22.26
CA SER A 213 -19.08 -15.13 21.77
C SER A 213 -18.74 -15.90 20.50
N ILE A 214 -18.99 -17.21 20.52
CA ILE A 214 -18.82 -18.12 19.38
C ILE A 214 -20.16 -18.78 19.11
N THR A 215 -20.72 -18.58 17.92
CA THR A 215 -22.05 -19.06 17.56
C THR A 215 -22.00 -19.78 16.23
N ALA A 216 -22.49 -21.02 16.17
CA ALA A 216 -22.65 -21.76 14.93
C ALA A 216 -23.83 -21.23 14.11
N GLY A 217 -23.73 -21.33 12.78
CA GLY A 217 -24.79 -20.90 11.85
C GLY A 217 -26.01 -21.83 11.91
N LYS A 218 -27.19 -21.24 11.68
CA LYS A 218 -28.43 -21.99 11.47
C LYS A 218 -28.62 -22.34 10.01
N SER A 219 -29.18 -23.52 9.73
CA SER A 219 -29.79 -23.86 8.44
C SER A 219 -31.32 -23.91 8.60
N THR A 220 -32.04 -23.47 7.58
CA THR A 220 -33.50 -23.55 7.53
C THR A 220 -34.02 -24.81 6.86
N ASN A 221 -33.17 -25.51 6.10
CA ASN A 221 -33.56 -26.66 5.28
C ASN A 221 -32.81 -27.95 5.62
N THR A 222 -31.74 -27.89 6.36
CA THR A 222 -30.90 -29.01 6.79
C THR A 222 -30.38 -28.77 8.22
N ASP A 223 -29.54 -29.65 8.72
CA ASP A 223 -28.90 -29.47 10.03
C ASP A 223 -28.02 -28.22 10.04
N GLY A 224 -28.05 -27.46 11.12
CA GLY A 224 -27.17 -26.32 11.36
C GLY A 224 -25.72 -26.76 11.59
N GLY A 225 -24.80 -25.80 11.66
CA GLY A 225 -23.39 -26.06 12.02
C GLY A 225 -23.27 -26.56 13.46
N ALA A 226 -22.35 -27.47 13.69
CA ALA A 226 -21.98 -28.00 15.00
C ALA A 226 -20.87 -27.16 15.65
#